data_5f9df536f3f4b2292c3ab51350d6cafe
#
_entry.id   5f9df536f3f4b2292c3ab51350d6cafe
#
_cell.length_a   1.000
_cell.length_b   1.000
_cell.length_c   1.000
_cell.angle_alpha   90.00
_cell.angle_beta   90.00
_cell.angle_gamma   90.00
#
_symmetry.space_group_name_H-M   'P 1'
#
loop_
_entity.id
_entity.type
_entity.pdbx_description
1 polymer ?
#
loop_
_entity_poly.entity_id
_entity_poly.type
_entity_poly.pdbx_seq_one_letter_code
_entity_poly.pdbx_strand_id
1 'polypeptide(L)'
;FSGQPYLADGARFIIEDLGIHILDIARAFFGDVQSITATTKRINPSIQGEDVATMLLTHHTGVTSVVDCSYATRRQPETFPQSLLEIDGSIGTLKLDADYKLTVQAKTQNEQDVSPKLLPWAEKPWHNIQESVQTIQQHFVDCLASGGEPETSGVDNLKTFALVEAAYLSASQDRKIDLSEI
;
A
#
# COMPACT_ATOMS: atom_id res chain seq x y z
N PHE A 1 -0.79 -19.42 -6.81
CA PHE A 1 0.57 -19.84 -6.40
C PHE A 1 1.30 -20.71 -7.45
N SER A 2 0.61 -21.29 -8.44
CA SER A 2 1.27 -22.13 -9.46
C SER A 2 2.37 -21.42 -10.25
N GLY A 3 2.26 -20.12 -10.45
CA GLY A 3 3.28 -19.28 -11.11
C GLY A 3 4.41 -18.80 -10.20
N GLN A 4 4.18 -18.82 -8.88
CA GLN A 4 5.10 -18.30 -7.85
C GLN A 4 5.04 -19.20 -6.60
N PRO A 5 5.56 -20.43 -6.68
CA PRO A 5 5.43 -21.42 -5.60
C PRO A 5 6.10 -20.97 -4.29
N TYR A 6 7.12 -20.12 -4.34
CA TYR A 6 7.80 -19.59 -3.17
C TYR A 6 6.84 -18.80 -2.23
N LEU A 7 5.76 -18.22 -2.76
CA LEU A 7 4.75 -17.53 -1.95
C LEU A 7 3.93 -18.50 -1.09
N ALA A 8 3.80 -19.75 -1.51
CA ALA A 8 3.13 -20.78 -0.73
C ALA A 8 4.02 -21.37 0.37
N ASP A 9 5.33 -21.45 0.13
CA ASP A 9 6.30 -22.11 0.99
C ASP A 9 6.96 -21.16 2.00
N GLY A 10 6.86 -19.83 1.78
CA GLY A 10 7.41 -18.82 2.67
C GLY A 10 6.66 -18.75 4.01
N ALA A 11 7.41 -18.61 5.11
CA ALA A 11 6.83 -18.40 6.45
C ALA A 11 6.19 -17.02 6.64
N ARG A 12 6.47 -16.07 5.75
CA ARG A 12 5.93 -14.71 5.66
C ARG A 12 5.31 -14.55 4.27
N PHE A 13 4.18 -13.87 4.17
CA PHE A 13 3.52 -13.74 2.88
C PHE A 13 2.90 -12.36 2.65
N ILE A 14 1.66 -12.11 3.13
CA ILE A 14 0.89 -10.96 2.63
C ILE A 14 1.48 -9.60 3.02
N ILE A 15 2.10 -9.48 4.19
CA ILE A 15 2.72 -8.22 4.60
C ILE A 15 3.95 -7.94 3.73
N GLU A 16 4.77 -8.96 3.47
CA GLU A 16 6.02 -8.83 2.72
C GLU A 16 5.79 -8.71 1.22
N ASP A 17 4.75 -9.36 0.67
CA ASP A 17 4.42 -9.35 -0.77
C ASP A 17 3.56 -8.15 -1.17
N LEU A 18 2.40 -7.96 -0.53
CA LEU A 18 1.43 -6.90 -0.86
C LEU A 18 1.49 -5.74 0.13
N GLY A 19 1.57 -6.05 1.40
CA GLY A 19 1.50 -5.08 2.49
C GLY A 19 2.58 -4.01 2.40
N ILE A 20 3.80 -4.38 1.97
CA ILE A 20 4.90 -3.44 1.77
C ILE A 20 4.53 -2.28 0.84
N HIS A 21 3.79 -2.54 -0.23
CA HIS A 21 3.35 -1.50 -1.17
C HIS A 21 2.33 -0.55 -0.53
N ILE A 22 1.41 -1.07 0.28
CA ILE A 22 0.40 -0.24 0.94
C ILE A 22 1.00 0.55 2.11
N LEU A 23 1.97 -0.04 2.83
CA LEU A 23 2.76 0.66 3.85
C LEU A 23 3.57 1.81 3.24
N ASP A 24 4.12 1.62 2.05
CA ASP A 24 4.83 2.66 1.32
C ASP A 24 3.90 3.80 0.90
N ILE A 25 2.72 3.48 0.37
CA ILE A 25 1.67 4.46 0.06
C ILE A 25 1.28 5.27 1.32
N ALA A 26 1.10 4.62 2.46
CA ALA A 26 0.78 5.30 3.71
C ALA A 26 1.89 6.26 4.14
N ARG A 27 3.17 5.87 4.00
CA ARG A 27 4.32 6.76 4.23
C ARG A 27 4.33 7.94 3.25
N ALA A 28 4.12 7.68 1.98
CA ALA A 28 4.12 8.72 0.94
C ALA A 28 3.07 9.80 1.20
N PHE A 29 1.87 9.43 1.67
CA PHE A 29 0.80 10.38 1.96
C PHE A 29 0.94 11.09 3.31
N PHE A 30 1.38 10.38 4.35
CA PHE A 30 1.27 10.88 5.73
C PHE A 30 2.61 11.07 6.45
N GLY A 31 3.72 10.78 5.75
CA GLY A 31 5.06 10.85 6.32
C GLY A 31 5.44 9.62 7.13
N ASP A 32 6.66 9.64 7.69
CA ASP A 32 7.23 8.53 8.42
C ASP A 32 6.34 8.09 9.61
N VAL A 33 6.32 6.78 9.86
CA VAL A 33 5.52 6.14 10.89
C VAL A 33 6.29 6.11 12.20
N GLN A 34 5.64 6.49 13.29
CA GLN A 34 6.18 6.42 14.65
C GLN A 34 6.00 5.01 15.23
N SER A 35 4.81 4.42 15.08
CA SER A 35 4.50 3.12 15.68
C SER A 35 3.48 2.35 14.88
N ILE A 36 3.50 1.02 15.03
CA ILE A 36 2.60 0.09 14.35
C ILE A 36 2.03 -0.94 15.33
N THR A 37 0.77 -1.30 15.12
CA THR A 37 0.12 -2.48 15.71
C THR A 37 -0.42 -3.33 14.58
N ALA A 38 -0.12 -4.62 14.59
CA ALA A 38 -0.51 -5.54 13.52
C ALA A 38 -1.13 -6.83 14.07
N THR A 39 -2.09 -7.37 13.32
CA THR A 39 -2.62 -8.72 13.49
C THR A 39 -2.56 -9.46 12.18
N THR A 40 -2.30 -10.75 12.23
CA THR A 40 -2.22 -11.60 11.05
C THR A 40 -3.08 -12.84 11.19
N LYS A 41 -3.54 -13.38 10.06
CA LYS A 41 -4.23 -14.67 10.00
C LYS A 41 -3.84 -15.43 8.75
N ARG A 42 -3.82 -16.76 8.88
CA ARG A 42 -3.73 -17.69 7.77
C ARG A 42 -5.10 -18.36 7.58
N ILE A 43 -5.77 -18.04 6.49
CA ILE A 43 -7.09 -18.59 6.12
C ILE A 43 -6.93 -19.78 5.15
N ASN A 44 -6.00 -19.65 4.19
CA ASN A 44 -5.70 -20.71 3.25
C ASN A 44 -4.75 -21.75 3.88
N PRO A 45 -5.20 -23.01 4.12
CA PRO A 45 -4.35 -24.02 4.75
C PRO A 45 -3.22 -24.54 3.84
N SER A 46 -3.26 -24.24 2.54
CA SER A 46 -2.26 -24.70 1.57
C SER A 46 -1.00 -23.84 1.48
N ILE A 47 -0.91 -22.76 2.26
CA ILE A 47 0.27 -21.90 2.33
C ILE A 47 0.86 -21.92 3.74
N GLN A 48 2.12 -21.47 3.90
CA GLN A 48 2.80 -21.43 5.20
C GLN A 48 2.59 -20.08 5.93
N GLY A 49 2.72 -18.97 5.21
CA GLY A 49 2.59 -17.63 5.73
C GLY A 49 1.14 -17.18 5.94
N GLU A 50 0.97 -15.98 6.43
CA GLU A 50 -0.33 -15.32 6.59
C GLU A 50 -0.85 -14.78 5.24
N ASP A 51 -2.16 -14.88 5.02
CA ASP A 51 -2.85 -14.34 3.84
C ASP A 51 -3.85 -13.23 4.19
N VAL A 52 -3.88 -12.84 5.47
CA VAL A 52 -4.66 -11.70 5.97
C VAL A 52 -3.80 -10.95 7.00
N ALA A 53 -3.71 -9.63 6.85
CA ALA A 53 -3.06 -8.75 7.81
C ALA A 53 -3.83 -7.43 7.94
N THR A 54 -4.04 -6.98 9.17
CA THR A 54 -4.59 -5.65 9.47
C THR A 54 -3.58 -4.92 10.35
N MET A 55 -3.21 -3.71 9.94
CA MET A 55 -2.18 -2.91 10.59
C MET A 55 -2.72 -1.51 10.91
N LEU A 56 -2.47 -1.04 12.12
CA LEU A 56 -2.77 0.31 12.59
C LEU A 56 -1.46 1.09 12.74
N LEU A 57 -1.32 2.18 12.00
CA LEU A 57 -0.13 3.04 11.99
C LEU A 57 -0.42 4.36 12.71
N THR A 58 0.54 4.84 13.49
CA THR A 58 0.57 6.22 13.98
C THR A 58 1.75 6.93 13.33
N HIS A 59 1.48 8.02 12.61
CA HIS A 59 2.51 8.80 11.93
C HIS A 59 3.07 9.92 12.83
N HIS A 60 4.30 10.34 12.59
CA HIS A 60 4.90 11.48 13.31
C HIS A 60 4.11 12.79 13.10
N THR A 61 3.36 12.90 12.02
CA THR A 61 2.44 14.01 11.74
C THR A 61 1.19 14.01 12.62
N GLY A 62 0.95 12.95 13.42
CA GLY A 62 -0.26 12.76 14.22
C GLY A 62 -1.40 12.10 13.46
N VAL A 63 -1.24 11.80 12.18
CA VAL A 63 -2.22 11.04 11.39
C VAL A 63 -2.21 9.59 11.84
N THR A 64 -3.37 8.96 11.80
CA THR A 64 -3.55 7.51 12.00
C THR A 64 -4.04 6.90 10.69
N SER A 65 -3.43 5.80 10.27
CA SER A 65 -3.90 5.04 9.11
C SER A 65 -4.11 3.56 9.44
N VAL A 66 -5.07 2.96 8.75
CA VAL A 66 -5.35 1.52 8.81
C VAL A 66 -5.00 0.92 7.46
N VAL A 67 -4.17 -0.09 7.48
CA VAL A 67 -3.79 -0.88 6.30
C VAL A 67 -4.38 -2.27 6.47
N ASP A 68 -5.20 -2.68 5.50
CA ASP A 68 -5.82 -4.01 5.47
C ASP A 68 -5.45 -4.73 4.19
N CYS A 69 -4.84 -5.90 4.32
CA CYS A 69 -4.38 -6.74 3.22
C CYS A 69 -5.00 -8.12 3.34
N SER A 70 -5.68 -8.61 2.29
CA SER A 70 -6.33 -9.91 2.36
C SER A 70 -6.40 -10.61 1.00
N TYR A 71 -5.82 -11.79 0.91
CA TYR A 71 -6.07 -12.74 -0.18
C TYR A 71 -7.32 -13.63 0.06
N ALA A 72 -7.92 -13.53 1.23
CA ALA A 72 -9.17 -14.24 1.56
C ALA A 72 -10.44 -13.47 1.15
N THR A 73 -10.31 -12.17 0.82
CA THR A 73 -11.43 -11.34 0.39
C THR A 73 -11.99 -11.83 -0.93
N ARG A 74 -13.32 -11.94 -1.01
CA ARG A 74 -14.03 -12.27 -2.24
C ARG A 74 -14.94 -11.12 -2.64
N ARG A 75 -14.71 -10.56 -3.81
CA ARG A 75 -15.50 -9.46 -4.37
C ARG A 75 -16.19 -9.88 -5.67
N GLN A 76 -17.33 -9.26 -5.96
CA GLN A 76 -18.09 -9.46 -7.19
C GLN A 76 -18.42 -8.10 -7.82
N PRO A 77 -17.96 -7.80 -9.03
CA PRO A 77 -16.95 -8.57 -9.79
C PRO A 77 -15.59 -8.52 -9.10
N GLU A 78 -14.79 -9.55 -9.28
CA GLU A 78 -13.39 -9.51 -8.89
C GLU A 78 -12.63 -8.68 -9.92
N THR A 79 -11.92 -7.67 -9.42
CA THR A 79 -11.09 -6.79 -10.24
C THR A 79 -9.67 -6.80 -9.69
N PHE A 80 -8.72 -7.19 -10.50
CA PHE A 80 -7.30 -7.15 -10.20
C PHE A 80 -6.56 -6.44 -11.33
N PRO A 81 -5.58 -5.59 -11.02
CA PRO A 81 -5.14 -5.14 -9.70
C PRO A 81 -6.12 -4.13 -9.10
N GLN A 82 -6.31 -4.18 -7.77
CA GLN A 82 -7.20 -3.25 -7.10
C GLN A 82 -6.64 -2.83 -5.74
N SER A 83 -6.46 -1.53 -5.57
CA SER A 83 -6.28 -0.89 -4.27
C SER A 83 -7.46 0.03 -4.00
N LEU A 84 -7.95 0.03 -2.78
CA LEU A 84 -8.99 0.94 -2.31
C LEU A 84 -8.38 1.85 -1.25
N LEU A 85 -8.77 3.12 -1.27
CA LEU A 85 -8.25 4.10 -0.33
C LEU A 85 -9.35 5.08 0.04
N GLU A 86 -9.43 5.41 1.32
CA GLU A 86 -10.24 6.51 1.80
C GLU A 86 -9.40 7.38 2.75
N ILE A 87 -9.36 8.68 2.51
CA ILE A 87 -8.63 9.65 3.32
C ILE A 87 -9.61 10.71 3.81
N ASP A 88 -9.82 10.75 5.12
CA ASP A 88 -10.61 11.76 5.77
C ASP A 88 -9.75 12.92 6.25
N GLY A 89 -10.02 14.10 5.74
CA GLY A 89 -9.34 15.34 6.12
C GLY A 89 -10.29 16.35 6.77
N SER A 90 -9.72 17.40 7.36
CA SER A 90 -10.49 18.47 8.02
C SER A 90 -11.43 19.23 7.08
N ILE A 91 -11.15 19.24 5.78
CA ILE A 91 -11.93 19.98 4.75
C ILE A 91 -12.71 19.08 3.80
N GLY A 92 -12.49 17.78 3.80
CA GLY A 92 -13.19 16.84 2.92
C GLY A 92 -12.60 15.45 2.96
N THR A 93 -13.18 14.56 2.14
CA THR A 93 -12.79 13.16 1.99
C THR A 93 -12.33 12.91 0.56
N LEU A 94 -11.24 12.16 0.40
CA LEU A 94 -10.77 11.62 -0.87
C LEU A 94 -11.00 10.12 -0.86
N LYS A 95 -11.50 9.58 -1.99
CA LYS A 95 -11.79 8.15 -2.09
C LYS A 95 -11.32 7.59 -3.43
N LEU A 96 -10.58 6.50 -3.37
CA LEU A 96 -10.21 5.67 -4.51
C LEU A 96 -11.02 4.38 -4.46
N ASP A 97 -11.97 4.25 -5.36
CA ASP A 97 -12.84 3.09 -5.48
C ASP A 97 -12.34 2.11 -6.57
N ALA A 98 -13.11 1.04 -6.76
CA ALA A 98 -12.88 0.06 -7.81
C ALA A 98 -12.76 0.74 -9.19
N ASP A 99 -12.00 0.09 -10.10
CA ASP A 99 -11.68 0.60 -11.44
C ASP A 99 -10.95 1.96 -11.41
N TYR A 100 -10.27 2.24 -10.27
CA TYR A 100 -9.49 3.46 -10.04
C TYR A 100 -10.30 4.76 -10.15
N LYS A 101 -11.56 4.69 -9.80
CA LYS A 101 -12.40 5.88 -9.70
C LYS A 101 -11.97 6.70 -8.49
N LEU A 102 -11.46 7.90 -8.75
CA LEU A 102 -11.02 8.82 -7.71
C LEU A 102 -12.05 9.92 -7.53
N THR A 103 -12.57 10.05 -6.32
CA THR A 103 -13.53 11.09 -5.97
C THR A 103 -13.06 11.96 -4.81
N VAL A 104 -13.48 13.21 -4.80
CA VAL A 104 -13.25 14.16 -3.72
C VAL A 104 -14.58 14.79 -3.34
N GLN A 105 -14.85 14.79 -2.04
CA GLN A 105 -15.99 15.49 -1.46
C GLN A 105 -15.52 16.52 -0.45
N ALA A 106 -15.69 17.80 -0.75
CA ALA A 106 -15.43 18.88 0.19
C ALA A 106 -16.68 19.23 1.00
N LYS A 107 -16.50 19.83 2.19
CA LYS A 107 -17.61 20.21 3.09
C LYS A 107 -18.70 21.05 2.44
N THR A 108 -18.37 21.87 1.45
CA THR A 108 -19.27 22.85 0.79
C THR A 108 -19.59 22.49 -0.65
N GLN A 109 -19.15 21.34 -1.13
CA GLN A 109 -19.32 20.92 -2.52
C GLN A 109 -19.82 19.46 -2.57
N ASN A 110 -20.58 19.13 -3.60
CA ASN A 110 -20.94 17.75 -3.87
C ASN A 110 -19.69 16.95 -4.28
N GLU A 111 -19.78 15.63 -4.17
CA GLU A 111 -18.76 14.73 -4.65
C GLU A 111 -18.42 15.01 -6.12
N GLN A 112 -17.13 15.09 -6.40
CA GLN A 112 -16.57 15.31 -7.73
C GLN A 112 -15.71 14.13 -8.14
N ASP A 113 -15.92 13.65 -9.34
CA ASP A 113 -15.01 12.68 -9.98
C ASP A 113 -13.78 13.44 -10.49
N VAL A 114 -12.62 13.13 -9.90
CA VAL A 114 -11.33 13.70 -10.27
C VAL A 114 -10.39 12.64 -10.84
N SER A 115 -10.95 11.52 -11.30
CA SER A 115 -10.17 10.44 -11.90
C SER A 115 -9.30 10.95 -13.06
N PRO A 116 -8.03 10.53 -13.15
CA PRO A 116 -7.20 10.91 -14.28
C PRO A 116 -7.74 10.33 -15.59
N LYS A 117 -7.53 11.07 -16.67
CA LYS A 117 -7.88 10.55 -18.00
C LYS A 117 -6.95 9.40 -18.37
N LEU A 118 -7.56 8.34 -18.92
CA LEU A 118 -6.82 7.22 -19.45
C LEU A 118 -5.83 7.67 -20.53
N LEU A 119 -4.58 7.26 -20.42
CA LEU A 119 -3.58 7.52 -21.46
C LEU A 119 -3.95 6.77 -22.74
N PRO A 120 -3.68 7.36 -23.94
CA PRO A 120 -4.11 6.78 -25.23
C PRO A 120 -3.58 5.39 -25.54
N TRP A 121 -2.47 5.00 -24.91
CA TRP A 121 -1.79 3.72 -25.10
C TRP A 121 -2.03 2.72 -23.97
N ALA A 122 -2.69 3.16 -22.85
CA ALA A 122 -2.96 2.32 -21.70
C ALA A 122 -4.31 1.59 -21.85
N GLU A 123 -4.36 0.33 -21.43
CA GLU A 123 -5.53 -0.54 -21.56
C GLU A 123 -6.02 -1.03 -20.20
N LYS A 124 -7.35 -1.00 -19.99
CA LYS A 124 -7.98 -1.59 -18.81
C LYS A 124 -7.86 -3.13 -18.82
N PRO A 125 -7.69 -3.79 -17.69
CA PRO A 125 -7.65 -3.23 -16.32
C PRO A 125 -6.26 -2.75 -15.89
N TRP A 126 -5.24 -2.84 -16.75
CA TRP A 126 -3.83 -2.62 -16.42
C TRP A 126 -3.38 -1.17 -16.55
N HIS A 127 -4.27 -0.26 -16.94
CA HIS A 127 -3.96 1.13 -17.29
C HIS A 127 -3.15 1.87 -16.21
N ASN A 128 -3.50 1.71 -14.92
CA ASN A 128 -2.75 2.37 -13.85
C ASN A 128 -1.37 1.78 -13.62
N ILE A 129 -1.22 0.45 -13.75
CA ILE A 129 0.09 -0.20 -13.66
C ILE A 129 0.96 0.26 -14.81
N GLN A 130 0.43 0.31 -16.03
CA GLN A 130 1.17 0.75 -17.21
C GLN A 130 1.64 2.20 -17.04
N GLU A 131 0.77 3.09 -16.56
CA GLU A 131 1.10 4.49 -16.31
C GLU A 131 2.11 4.63 -15.17
N SER A 132 1.93 3.93 -14.05
CA SER A 132 2.84 3.99 -12.91
C SER A 132 4.23 3.48 -13.26
N VAL A 133 4.33 2.40 -14.04
CA VAL A 133 5.64 1.87 -14.52
C VAL A 133 6.34 2.89 -15.40
N GLN A 134 5.64 3.54 -16.33
CA GLN A 134 6.23 4.60 -17.14
C GLN A 134 6.72 5.76 -16.28
N THR A 135 5.89 6.24 -15.36
CA THR A 135 6.20 7.39 -14.51
C THR A 135 7.40 7.12 -13.62
N ILE A 136 7.48 5.95 -12.97
CA ILE A 136 8.59 5.62 -12.09
C ILE A 136 9.91 5.43 -12.87
N GLN A 137 9.85 4.82 -14.05
CA GLN A 137 11.04 4.65 -14.90
C GLN A 137 11.53 5.99 -15.42
N GLN A 138 10.63 6.88 -15.85
CA GLN A 138 10.99 8.22 -16.28
C GLN A 138 11.62 9.04 -15.15
N HIS A 139 11.00 9.02 -13.96
CA HIS A 139 11.55 9.67 -12.77
C HIS A 139 12.96 9.19 -12.45
N PHE A 140 13.20 7.87 -12.52
CA PHE A 140 14.52 7.30 -12.27
C PHE A 140 15.56 7.79 -13.29
N VAL A 141 15.20 7.81 -14.58
CA VAL A 141 16.08 8.32 -15.64
C VAL A 141 16.39 9.81 -15.46
N ASP A 142 15.37 10.61 -15.10
CA ASP A 142 15.54 12.06 -14.87
C ASP A 142 16.45 12.33 -13.67
N CYS A 143 16.33 11.55 -12.60
CA CYS A 143 17.23 11.64 -11.45
C CYS A 143 18.67 11.27 -11.82
N LEU A 144 18.88 10.21 -12.59
CA LEU A 144 20.22 9.84 -13.08
C LEU A 144 20.83 10.95 -13.94
N ALA A 145 20.04 11.55 -14.82
CA ALA A 145 20.50 12.61 -15.71
C ALA A 145 20.87 13.91 -14.96
N SER A 146 20.15 14.22 -13.89
CA SER A 146 20.35 15.43 -13.08
C SER A 146 21.32 15.23 -11.91
N GLY A 147 21.71 14.00 -11.60
CA GLY A 147 22.48 13.66 -10.40
C GLY A 147 21.65 13.72 -9.12
N GLY A 148 20.32 13.70 -9.23
CA GLY A 148 19.39 13.63 -8.11
C GLY A 148 19.20 12.20 -7.58
N GLU A 149 18.59 12.09 -6.40
CA GLU A 149 18.20 10.78 -5.83
C GLU A 149 16.74 10.48 -6.17
N PRO A 150 16.43 9.26 -6.67
CA PRO A 150 15.04 8.85 -6.91
C PRO A 150 14.23 8.75 -5.61
N GLU A 151 12.97 9.13 -5.66
CA GLU A 151 12.02 8.98 -4.53
C GLU A 151 11.89 7.51 -4.09
N THR A 152 12.06 6.58 -5.03
CA THR A 152 12.04 5.14 -4.79
C THR A 152 13.44 4.55 -4.61
N SER A 153 14.34 5.31 -3.99
CA SER A 153 15.70 4.82 -3.72
C SER A 153 15.71 3.67 -2.71
N GLY A 154 16.78 2.84 -2.79
CA GLY A 154 16.97 1.78 -1.81
C GLY A 154 17.08 2.30 -0.38
N VAL A 155 17.63 3.50 -0.20
CA VAL A 155 17.76 4.14 1.13
C VAL A 155 16.38 4.52 1.69
N ASP A 156 15.50 5.10 0.86
CA ASP A 156 14.14 5.40 1.31
C ASP A 156 13.33 4.13 1.56
N ASN A 157 13.48 3.13 0.70
CA ASN A 157 12.76 1.86 0.84
C ASN A 157 13.12 1.08 2.12
N LEU A 158 14.32 1.28 2.69
CA LEU A 158 14.65 0.69 3.99
C LEU A 158 13.69 1.14 5.10
N LYS A 159 13.14 2.33 5.03
CA LYS A 159 12.13 2.81 5.98
C LYS A 159 10.81 2.04 5.84
N THR A 160 10.40 1.74 4.60
CA THR A 160 9.22 0.91 4.35
C THR A 160 9.46 -0.53 4.80
N PHE A 161 10.66 -1.07 4.55
CA PHE A 161 11.02 -2.40 5.00
C PHE A 161 11.04 -2.51 6.54
N ALA A 162 11.48 -1.48 7.24
CA ALA A 162 11.40 -1.42 8.71
C ALA A 162 9.95 -1.54 9.21
N LEU A 163 8.96 -0.99 8.48
CA LEU A 163 7.55 -1.18 8.81
C LEU A 163 7.10 -2.63 8.66
N VAL A 164 7.58 -3.33 7.64
CA VAL A 164 7.31 -4.77 7.46
C VAL A 164 7.83 -5.57 8.66
N GLU A 165 9.08 -5.33 9.07
CA GLU A 165 9.66 -6.00 10.24
C GLU A 165 8.92 -5.65 11.54
N ALA A 166 8.57 -4.38 11.73
CA ALA A 166 7.80 -3.93 12.89
C ALA A 166 6.39 -4.55 12.92
N ALA A 167 5.75 -4.74 11.75
CA ALA A 167 4.44 -5.38 11.66
C ALA A 167 4.50 -6.86 12.08
N TYR A 168 5.48 -7.62 11.60
CA TYR A 168 5.68 -9.00 12.02
C TYR A 168 6.03 -9.10 13.51
N LEU A 169 6.87 -8.20 14.02
CA LEU A 169 7.21 -8.16 15.44
C LEU A 169 5.97 -7.87 16.28
N SER A 170 5.14 -6.90 15.85
CA SER A 170 3.89 -6.56 16.51
C SER A 170 2.93 -7.75 16.55
N ALA A 171 2.71 -8.41 15.41
CA ALA A 171 1.82 -9.56 15.32
C ALA A 171 2.30 -10.75 16.19
N SER A 172 3.62 -10.96 16.27
CA SER A 172 4.21 -12.05 17.06
C SER A 172 4.19 -11.79 18.56
N GLN A 173 4.28 -10.52 18.98
CA GLN A 173 4.32 -10.12 20.39
C GLN A 173 2.98 -9.60 20.92
N ASP A 174 1.96 -9.51 20.06
CA ASP A 174 0.62 -8.98 20.39
C ASP A 174 0.67 -7.61 21.09
N ARG A 175 1.52 -6.72 20.57
CA ARG A 175 1.71 -5.37 21.09
C ARG A 175 2.04 -4.34 20.01
N LYS A 176 1.87 -3.09 20.39
CA LYS A 176 2.38 -1.97 19.61
C LYS A 176 3.91 -1.97 19.59
N ILE A 177 4.51 -1.71 18.44
CA ILE A 177 5.95 -1.53 18.23
C ILE A 177 6.22 -0.07 17.86
N ASP A 178 7.14 0.56 18.55
CA ASP A 178 7.72 1.85 18.16
C ASP A 178 8.82 1.60 17.12
N LEU A 179 8.89 2.40 16.07
CA LEU A 179 9.86 2.19 14.98
C LEU A 179 11.31 2.42 15.44
N SER A 180 11.52 3.07 16.58
CA SER A 180 12.84 3.17 17.22
C SER A 180 13.37 1.86 17.79
N GLU A 181 12.53 0.81 17.86
CA GLU A 181 12.94 -0.53 18.30
C GLU A 181 13.52 -1.39 17.15
N ILE A 182 13.36 -0.95 15.89
CA ILE A 182 13.80 -1.66 14.67
C ILE A 182 15.11 -1.04 14.17
#